data_109f6970f3a1341d94c26036f91bd19f
#
_entry.id   109f6970f3a1341d94c26036f91bd19f
#
_cell.length_a   1.000
_cell.length_b   1.000
_cell.length_c   1.000
_cell.angle_alpha   90.00
_cell.angle_beta   90.00
_cell.angle_gamma   90.00
#
_symmetry.space_group_name_H-M   'P 1'
#
loop_
_entity.id
_entity.type
_entity.pdbx_description
1 polymer ?
#
loop_
_entity_poly.entity_id
_entity_poly.type
_entity_poly.pdbx_seq_one_letter_code
_entity_poly.pdbx_strand_id
1 'polypeptide(L)'
;LRAARDELYLGMRFLDVALSSFIYQMDGSVSPFGTDGAVMYFHPAQLGGLYKENRILVNRGYLHMVFHCIFRHFGKPGIEKRLWNLSCDIAVEHMIDGIYHRSVRYSRSILRRETYRLLEKEKKTLNAERIYKILKEEFLKEKELAQLEKEFYVDDHKYWANQQPDRKPNPLMSKKWGDISDGIETDLETFSRESGEQDGDFLDQLKIENRERYDYREFLRKFAVFREELTVDPDSFDYNFYTYGLSLYGNMPLIEPLETREVKKVSEFVIVIDTSMSCSGELVQRFLEETYGILSDSGNFFQKVNIHIIQCDEKVHSDVKITGAEELQEYMNSLELYGDGGTDFRPAFAYVEELMEKREFENLKGLVYFTDGYGIFPAKIPPYRTAFVFMEQEPEDVDIPAWAMKLVITEEEL
;
A
#
# COMPACT_ATOMS: atom_id res chain seq x y z
N LEU A 1 -13.48 -21.69 17.00
CA LEU A 1 -13.22 -20.61 16.06
C LEU A 1 -14.17 -19.42 16.29
N ARG A 2 -15.51 -19.61 16.36
CA ARG A 2 -16.43 -18.48 16.62
C ARG A 2 -16.09 -17.74 17.91
N ALA A 3 -15.84 -18.46 19.01
CA ALA A 3 -15.46 -17.84 20.27
C ALA A 3 -14.14 -17.04 20.16
N ALA A 4 -13.16 -17.55 19.40
CA ALA A 4 -11.91 -16.84 19.12
C ALA A 4 -12.17 -15.54 18.34
N ARG A 5 -12.97 -15.63 17.26
CA ARG A 5 -13.38 -14.45 16.48
C ARG A 5 -14.04 -13.39 17.38
N ASP A 6 -15.00 -13.80 18.19
CA ASP A 6 -15.77 -12.87 19.03
C ASP A 6 -14.87 -12.22 20.10
N GLU A 7 -13.90 -12.95 20.65
CA GLU A 7 -12.91 -12.41 21.62
C GLU A 7 -11.93 -11.44 20.94
N LEU A 8 -11.50 -11.74 19.71
CA LEU A 8 -10.65 -10.85 18.91
C LEU A 8 -11.39 -9.57 18.52
N TYR A 9 -12.64 -9.70 18.08
CA TYR A 9 -13.49 -8.56 17.74
C TYR A 9 -13.67 -7.57 18.90
N LEU A 10 -13.89 -8.09 20.11
CA LEU A 10 -14.05 -7.22 21.29
C LEU A 10 -12.79 -6.39 21.60
N GLY A 11 -11.62 -6.89 21.23
CA GLY A 11 -10.33 -6.22 21.47
C GLY A 11 -9.80 -5.41 20.30
N MET A 12 -10.18 -5.77 19.08
CA MET A 12 -9.63 -5.21 17.84
C MET A 12 -10.75 -4.98 16.83
N ARG A 13 -11.62 -4.00 17.10
CA ARG A 13 -12.82 -3.71 16.29
C ARG A 13 -12.49 -3.31 14.86
N PHE A 14 -11.33 -2.70 14.63
CA PHE A 14 -10.84 -2.34 13.30
C PHE A 14 -10.62 -3.57 12.39
N LEU A 15 -10.56 -4.79 12.96
CA LEU A 15 -10.47 -6.04 12.21
C LEU A 15 -11.84 -6.70 11.94
N ASP A 16 -12.97 -6.08 12.26
CA ASP A 16 -14.30 -6.70 12.18
C ASP A 16 -14.59 -7.36 10.84
N VAL A 17 -14.40 -6.63 9.74
CA VAL A 17 -14.65 -7.13 8.39
C VAL A 17 -13.71 -8.29 8.06
N ALA A 18 -12.44 -8.21 8.43
CA ALA A 18 -11.45 -9.27 8.21
C ALA A 18 -11.81 -10.53 9.01
N LEU A 19 -12.10 -10.39 10.31
CA LEU A 19 -12.47 -11.48 11.21
C LEU A 19 -13.75 -12.19 10.76
N SER A 20 -14.66 -11.47 10.13
CA SER A 20 -15.96 -12.00 9.67
C SER A 20 -15.92 -12.58 8.25
N SER A 21 -14.77 -12.50 7.55
CA SER A 21 -14.66 -12.84 6.12
C SER A 21 -14.57 -14.33 5.81
N PHE A 22 -14.43 -15.20 6.80
CA PHE A 22 -14.16 -16.63 6.59
C PHE A 22 -15.38 -17.53 6.74
N ILE A 23 -15.42 -18.54 5.88
CA ILE A 23 -16.24 -19.75 6.06
C ILE A 23 -15.36 -20.79 6.77
N TYR A 24 -15.92 -21.52 7.74
CA TYR A 24 -15.19 -22.57 8.47
C TYR A 24 -15.46 -23.94 7.90
N GLN A 25 -14.40 -24.70 7.61
CA GLN A 25 -14.50 -26.06 7.09
C GLN A 25 -13.55 -27.00 7.87
N MET A 26 -14.10 -28.14 8.28
CA MET A 26 -13.29 -29.21 8.89
C MET A 26 -12.46 -29.91 7.82
N ASP A 27 -11.18 -30.10 8.10
CA ASP A 27 -10.28 -30.89 7.29
C ASP A 27 -9.25 -31.58 8.18
N GLY A 28 -9.32 -32.91 8.26
CA GLY A 28 -8.37 -33.70 9.04
C GLY A 28 -6.97 -33.80 8.45
N SER A 29 -6.71 -33.20 7.29
CA SER A 29 -5.41 -33.20 6.64
C SER A 29 -4.61 -31.91 6.85
N VAL A 30 -5.18 -30.86 7.47
CA VAL A 30 -4.44 -29.66 7.90
C VAL A 30 -3.86 -29.81 9.29
N SER A 31 -2.88 -29.01 9.65
CA SER A 31 -2.23 -29.07 10.95
C SER A 31 -1.81 -27.68 11.45
N PRO A 32 -2.44 -27.11 12.48
CA PRO A 32 -3.80 -27.37 12.95
C PRO A 32 -4.86 -26.59 12.18
N PHE A 33 -4.42 -25.56 11.42
CA PHE A 33 -5.21 -24.63 10.62
C PHE A 33 -4.68 -24.56 9.20
N GLY A 34 -5.42 -23.92 8.31
CA GLY A 34 -4.98 -23.51 6.99
C GLY A 34 -6.05 -22.66 6.32
N THR A 35 -5.67 -21.85 5.34
CA THR A 35 -6.60 -21.01 4.61
C THR A 35 -6.23 -20.88 3.13
N ASP A 36 -7.23 -20.63 2.29
CA ASP A 36 -7.10 -20.24 0.89
C ASP A 36 -7.53 -18.78 0.65
N GLY A 37 -7.77 -18.03 1.72
CA GLY A 37 -8.26 -16.67 1.71
C GLY A 37 -9.78 -16.52 1.78
N ALA A 38 -10.55 -17.59 1.52
CA ALA A 38 -12.02 -17.61 1.64
C ALA A 38 -12.50 -18.54 2.76
N VAL A 39 -11.83 -19.66 2.87
CA VAL A 39 -12.16 -20.73 3.82
C VAL A 39 -11.04 -20.87 4.83
N MET A 40 -11.43 -20.99 6.08
CA MET A 40 -10.54 -21.34 7.18
C MET A 40 -10.73 -22.83 7.48
N TYR A 41 -9.75 -23.62 7.09
CA TYR A 41 -9.70 -25.06 7.32
C TYR A 41 -9.13 -25.34 8.70
N PHE A 42 -9.62 -26.36 9.38
CA PHE A 42 -9.12 -26.73 10.70
C PHE A 42 -9.21 -28.23 10.98
N HIS A 43 -8.23 -28.74 11.71
CA HIS A 43 -8.24 -30.11 12.22
C HIS A 43 -8.97 -30.17 13.57
N PRO A 44 -10.13 -30.83 13.68
CA PRO A 44 -10.98 -30.75 14.88
C PRO A 44 -10.29 -31.19 16.18
N ALA A 45 -9.53 -32.29 16.14
CA ALA A 45 -8.83 -32.81 17.32
C ALA A 45 -7.68 -31.90 17.77
N GLN A 46 -6.87 -31.39 16.83
CA GLN A 46 -5.77 -30.49 17.15
C GLN A 46 -6.27 -29.14 17.65
N LEU A 47 -7.30 -28.57 17.02
CA LEU A 47 -7.97 -27.35 17.49
C LEU A 47 -8.49 -27.52 18.91
N GLY A 48 -9.14 -28.66 19.19
CA GLY A 48 -9.65 -28.99 20.53
C GLY A 48 -8.52 -29.15 21.55
N GLY A 49 -7.37 -29.68 21.16
CA GLY A 49 -6.15 -29.75 21.96
C GLY A 49 -5.60 -28.38 22.30
N LEU A 50 -5.37 -27.53 21.32
CA LEU A 50 -4.90 -26.14 21.50
C LEU A 50 -5.84 -25.33 22.41
N TYR A 51 -7.14 -25.46 22.22
CA TYR A 51 -8.11 -24.74 23.07
C TYR A 51 -8.07 -25.19 24.54
N LYS A 52 -7.86 -26.49 24.79
CA LYS A 52 -7.73 -27.04 26.15
C LYS A 52 -6.40 -26.62 26.79
N GLU A 53 -5.33 -26.53 26.03
CA GLU A 53 -4.03 -26.07 26.49
C GLU A 53 -4.09 -24.59 26.85
N ASN A 54 -4.43 -23.76 25.88
CA ASN A 54 -4.63 -22.32 26.07
C ASN A 54 -5.48 -21.75 24.93
N ARG A 55 -6.66 -21.18 25.26
CA ARG A 55 -7.53 -20.53 24.26
C ARG A 55 -6.83 -19.42 23.47
N ILE A 56 -5.82 -18.75 24.04
CA ILE A 56 -5.03 -17.71 23.39
C ILE A 56 -4.33 -18.27 22.15
N LEU A 57 -3.89 -19.53 22.15
CA LEU A 57 -3.27 -20.16 20.98
C LEU A 57 -4.25 -20.25 19.80
N VAL A 58 -5.54 -20.50 20.08
CA VAL A 58 -6.59 -20.51 19.05
C VAL A 58 -6.86 -19.10 18.52
N ASN A 59 -6.87 -18.09 19.39
CA ASN A 59 -7.03 -16.70 19.02
C ASN A 59 -5.84 -16.25 18.11
N ARG A 60 -4.62 -16.60 18.51
CA ARG A 60 -3.42 -16.31 17.71
C ARG A 60 -3.45 -17.00 16.35
N GLY A 61 -3.77 -18.30 16.31
CA GLY A 61 -3.89 -19.03 15.04
C GLY A 61 -4.96 -18.45 14.12
N TYR A 62 -6.08 -17.99 14.69
CA TYR A 62 -7.11 -17.28 13.93
C TYR A 62 -6.57 -15.98 13.33
N LEU A 63 -5.95 -15.15 14.16
CA LEU A 63 -5.40 -13.86 13.74
C LEU A 63 -4.23 -14.03 12.75
N HIS A 64 -3.41 -15.06 12.91
CA HIS A 64 -2.34 -15.44 12.01
C HIS A 64 -2.86 -15.66 10.58
N MET A 65 -3.91 -16.45 10.41
CA MET A 65 -4.53 -16.65 9.10
C MET A 65 -5.18 -15.37 8.54
N VAL A 66 -5.75 -14.53 9.40
CA VAL A 66 -6.27 -13.21 8.99
C VAL A 66 -5.16 -12.35 8.41
N PHE A 67 -3.99 -12.27 9.08
CA PHE A 67 -2.88 -11.47 8.59
C PHE A 67 -2.24 -12.01 7.32
N HIS A 68 -2.14 -13.33 7.14
CA HIS A 68 -1.75 -13.88 5.85
C HIS A 68 -2.65 -13.43 4.70
N CYS A 69 -3.95 -13.27 4.97
CA CYS A 69 -4.89 -12.77 3.98
C CYS A 69 -4.75 -11.26 3.74
N ILE A 70 -4.64 -10.46 4.81
CA ILE A 70 -4.46 -9.02 4.73
C ILE A 70 -3.16 -8.69 3.97
N PHE A 71 -2.05 -9.39 4.24
CA PHE A 71 -0.76 -9.19 3.59
C PHE A 71 -0.62 -9.93 2.26
N ARG A 72 -1.64 -10.67 1.85
CA ARG A 72 -1.69 -11.37 0.54
C ARG A 72 -0.52 -12.31 0.29
N HIS A 73 -0.10 -13.05 1.32
CA HIS A 73 1.05 -13.96 1.28
C HIS A 73 0.90 -15.19 0.36
N PHE A 74 -0.26 -15.39 -0.26
CA PHE A 74 -0.70 -16.62 -0.94
C PHE A 74 0.07 -17.04 -2.18
N GLY A 75 1.01 -16.26 -2.66
CA GLY A 75 1.84 -16.70 -3.76
C GLY A 75 2.51 -15.62 -4.55
N LYS A 76 3.82 -15.60 -4.43
CA LYS A 76 4.68 -14.91 -5.38
C LYS A 76 5.28 -15.93 -6.32
N PRO A 77 5.21 -15.75 -7.65
CA PRO A 77 5.88 -16.62 -8.60
C PRO A 77 7.41 -16.48 -8.48
N GLY A 78 8.14 -17.58 -8.74
CA GLY A 78 9.60 -17.56 -8.82
C GLY A 78 10.36 -17.57 -7.48
N ILE A 79 9.69 -17.67 -6.34
CA ILE A 79 10.30 -17.65 -5.00
C ILE A 79 10.44 -19.07 -4.45
N GLU A 80 11.52 -19.32 -3.67
CA GLU A 80 11.69 -20.59 -2.95
C GLU A 80 10.61 -20.73 -1.87
N LYS A 81 9.70 -21.68 -2.07
CA LYS A 81 8.50 -21.86 -1.26
C LYS A 81 8.77 -22.01 0.24
N ARG A 82 9.79 -22.79 0.59
CA ARG A 82 10.09 -23.10 1.98
C ARG A 82 10.53 -21.87 2.76
N LEU A 83 11.47 -21.10 2.21
CA LEU A 83 11.95 -19.87 2.82
C LEU A 83 10.87 -18.80 2.84
N TRP A 84 10.06 -18.73 1.77
CA TRP A 84 8.94 -17.78 1.71
C TRP A 84 7.89 -18.04 2.80
N ASN A 85 7.47 -19.30 2.96
CA ASN A 85 6.52 -19.69 4.00
C ASN A 85 7.02 -19.28 5.39
N LEU A 86 8.27 -19.64 5.72
CA LEU A 86 8.89 -19.27 6.99
C LEU A 86 8.97 -17.74 7.16
N SER A 87 9.30 -17.01 6.11
CA SER A 87 9.38 -15.54 6.17
C SER A 87 8.02 -14.91 6.46
N CYS A 88 6.96 -15.42 5.84
CA CYS A 88 5.58 -14.99 6.08
C CYS A 88 5.14 -15.27 7.53
N ASP A 89 5.47 -16.48 8.05
CA ASP A 89 5.14 -16.85 9.42
C ASP A 89 5.87 -15.97 10.44
N ILE A 90 7.16 -15.71 10.22
CA ILE A 90 7.93 -14.81 11.09
C ILE A 90 7.35 -13.39 11.08
N ALA A 91 7.01 -12.85 9.90
CA ALA A 91 6.44 -11.50 9.78
C ALA A 91 5.09 -11.40 10.50
N VAL A 92 4.20 -12.35 10.29
CA VAL A 92 2.89 -12.38 10.94
C VAL A 92 3.01 -12.56 12.44
N GLU A 93 3.84 -13.48 12.92
CA GLU A 93 4.03 -13.70 14.35
C GLU A 93 4.71 -12.50 15.04
N HIS A 94 5.63 -11.81 14.35
CA HIS A 94 6.22 -10.57 14.82
C HIS A 94 5.14 -9.50 15.04
N MET A 95 4.23 -9.34 14.06
CA MET A 95 3.10 -8.44 14.15
C MET A 95 2.18 -8.79 15.33
N ILE A 96 1.77 -10.06 15.45
CA ILE A 96 0.89 -10.51 16.53
C ILE A 96 1.56 -10.32 17.90
N ASP A 97 2.85 -10.57 18.00
CA ASP A 97 3.64 -10.36 19.21
C ASP A 97 3.77 -8.86 19.59
N GLY A 98 3.64 -7.95 18.63
CA GLY A 98 3.58 -6.51 18.83
C GLY A 98 2.24 -6.02 19.39
N ILE A 99 1.17 -6.80 19.25
CA ILE A 99 -0.17 -6.41 19.73
C ILE A 99 -0.27 -6.56 21.26
N TYR A 100 -0.43 -5.44 21.97
CA TYR A 100 -0.55 -5.42 23.43
C TYR A 100 -1.99 -5.68 23.93
N HIS A 101 -2.67 -6.70 23.38
CA HIS A 101 -4.02 -7.05 23.80
C HIS A 101 -4.06 -8.42 24.50
N ARG A 102 -4.85 -8.53 25.60
CA ARG A 102 -4.95 -9.74 26.42
C ARG A 102 -5.41 -10.99 25.67
N SER A 103 -6.17 -10.84 24.59
CA SER A 103 -6.69 -11.96 23.79
C SER A 103 -5.63 -12.69 22.98
N VAL A 104 -4.47 -12.06 22.73
CA VAL A 104 -3.36 -12.59 21.92
C VAL A 104 -2.02 -12.61 22.64
N ARG A 105 -1.95 -12.01 23.83
CA ARG A 105 -0.70 -11.93 24.59
C ARG A 105 -0.24 -13.30 25.04
N TYR A 106 0.91 -13.73 24.54
CA TYR A 106 1.54 -15.00 24.87
C TYR A 106 3.03 -14.82 25.18
N SER A 107 3.61 -15.72 25.96
CA SER A 107 5.02 -15.60 26.33
C SER A 107 5.90 -16.03 25.15
N ARG A 108 6.80 -15.15 24.70
CA ARG A 108 7.76 -15.43 23.62
C ARG A 108 8.87 -16.36 24.11
N SER A 109 9.23 -17.34 23.30
CA SER A 109 10.42 -18.19 23.53
C SER A 109 11.71 -17.36 23.45
N ILE A 110 12.80 -17.91 23.94
CA ILE A 110 14.13 -17.29 23.81
C ILE A 110 14.51 -17.22 22.34
N LEU A 111 14.31 -18.31 21.59
CA LEU A 111 14.63 -18.37 20.14
C LEU A 111 13.89 -17.30 19.37
N ARG A 112 12.58 -17.13 19.61
CA ARG A 112 11.76 -16.11 18.93
C ARG A 112 12.28 -14.70 19.19
N ARG A 113 12.63 -14.36 20.43
CA ARG A 113 13.19 -13.04 20.78
C ARG A 113 14.56 -12.80 20.14
N GLU A 114 15.41 -13.82 20.08
CA GLU A 114 16.72 -13.72 19.45
C GLU A 114 16.59 -13.55 17.94
N THR A 115 15.67 -14.29 17.32
CA THR A 115 15.37 -14.16 15.88
C THR A 115 14.93 -12.73 15.55
N TYR A 116 13.95 -12.17 16.27
CA TYR A 116 13.52 -10.79 16.05
C TYR A 116 14.66 -9.80 16.21
N ARG A 117 15.47 -9.94 17.29
CA ARG A 117 16.61 -9.05 17.53
C ARG A 117 17.66 -9.11 16.41
N LEU A 118 17.85 -10.28 15.81
CA LEU A 118 18.77 -10.43 14.70
C LEU A 118 18.23 -9.76 13.43
N LEU A 119 16.94 -9.92 13.15
CA LEU A 119 16.27 -9.34 11.99
C LEU A 119 16.09 -7.82 12.12
N GLU A 120 15.94 -7.28 13.33
CA GLU A 120 15.75 -5.85 13.63
C GLU A 120 17.06 -5.04 13.72
N LYS A 121 18.24 -5.66 13.54
CA LYS A 121 19.55 -5.02 13.76
C LYS A 121 19.72 -3.66 13.09
N GLU A 122 19.02 -3.39 12.02
CA GLU A 122 19.13 -2.14 11.25
C GLU A 122 17.98 -1.15 11.50
N LYS A 123 17.16 -1.31 12.54
CA LYS A 123 16.00 -0.47 12.85
C LYS A 123 14.96 -0.37 11.72
N LYS A 124 14.87 -1.36 10.88
CA LYS A 124 13.97 -1.40 9.74
C LYS A 124 12.77 -2.28 10.07
N THR A 125 11.60 -1.98 9.52
CA THR A 125 10.38 -2.77 9.70
C THR A 125 10.53 -4.16 9.12
N LEU A 126 10.06 -5.19 9.82
CA LEU A 126 10.13 -6.58 9.40
C LEU A 126 8.92 -6.95 8.55
N ASN A 127 9.09 -6.99 7.23
CA ASN A 127 8.12 -7.56 6.31
C ASN A 127 8.58 -8.91 5.76
N ALA A 128 7.66 -9.69 5.18
CA ALA A 128 7.96 -11.03 4.69
C ALA A 128 9.04 -11.04 3.59
N GLU A 129 9.07 -10.05 2.71
CA GLU A 129 10.05 -9.94 1.61
C GLU A 129 11.47 -9.74 2.14
N ARG A 130 11.61 -8.86 3.10
CA ARG A 130 12.89 -8.57 3.72
C ARG A 130 13.41 -9.75 4.53
N ILE A 131 12.53 -10.38 5.31
CA ILE A 131 12.90 -11.58 6.06
C ILE A 131 13.35 -12.68 5.09
N TYR A 132 12.63 -12.87 3.97
CA TYR A 132 13.01 -13.83 2.93
C TYR A 132 14.41 -13.55 2.38
N LYS A 133 14.73 -12.28 2.09
CA LYS A 133 16.03 -11.88 1.60
C LYS A 133 17.14 -12.19 2.60
N ILE A 134 16.96 -11.77 3.86
CA ILE A 134 17.93 -12.04 4.94
C ILE A 134 18.15 -13.55 5.11
N LEU A 135 17.08 -14.35 5.15
CA LEU A 135 17.18 -15.80 5.29
C LEU A 135 17.86 -16.46 4.09
N LYS A 136 17.72 -15.90 2.89
CA LYS A 136 18.36 -16.38 1.66
C LYS A 136 19.84 -16.02 1.61
N GLU A 137 20.23 -14.86 2.10
CA GLU A 137 21.61 -14.37 2.15
C GLU A 137 22.41 -14.99 3.30
N GLU A 138 21.81 -15.10 4.48
CA GLU A 138 22.40 -15.83 5.60
C GLU A 138 22.30 -17.33 5.32
N PHE A 139 23.36 -17.96 4.85
CA PHE A 139 23.44 -19.41 4.64
C PHE A 139 23.18 -20.18 5.95
N LEU A 140 21.90 -20.23 6.37
CA LEU A 140 21.48 -20.96 7.55
C LEU A 140 21.73 -22.47 7.34
N LYS A 141 22.25 -23.13 8.37
CA LYS A 141 22.36 -24.58 8.35
C LYS A 141 20.95 -25.19 8.40
N GLU A 142 20.76 -26.31 7.71
CA GLU A 142 19.48 -27.03 7.66
C GLU A 142 18.86 -27.26 9.06
N LYS A 143 19.69 -27.47 10.08
CA LYS A 143 19.24 -27.66 11.46
C LYS A 143 18.67 -26.37 12.07
N GLU A 144 19.26 -25.23 11.76
CA GLU A 144 18.82 -23.91 12.24
C GLU A 144 17.51 -23.53 11.56
N LEU A 145 17.42 -23.74 10.24
CA LEU A 145 16.20 -23.53 9.47
C LEU A 145 15.04 -24.38 10.01
N ALA A 146 15.26 -25.68 10.25
CA ALA A 146 14.24 -26.57 10.82
C ALA A 146 13.80 -26.16 12.24
N GLN A 147 14.70 -25.54 13.03
CA GLN A 147 14.34 -25.01 14.34
C GLN A 147 13.46 -23.78 14.24
N LEU A 148 13.75 -22.87 13.30
CA LEU A 148 12.90 -21.68 13.04
C LEU A 148 11.54 -22.10 12.49
N GLU A 149 11.48 -23.01 11.53
CA GLU A 149 10.21 -23.54 11.03
C GLU A 149 9.35 -24.10 12.15
N LYS A 150 9.93 -24.89 13.04
CA LYS A 150 9.20 -25.44 14.20
C LYS A 150 8.72 -24.37 15.17
N GLU A 151 9.51 -23.33 15.40
CA GLU A 151 9.19 -22.25 16.31
C GLU A 151 8.04 -21.36 15.84
N PHE A 152 8.04 -21.05 14.53
CA PHE A 152 7.10 -20.14 13.92
C PHE A 152 5.90 -20.81 13.25
N TYR A 153 5.87 -22.14 13.21
CA TYR A 153 4.78 -22.90 12.62
C TYR A 153 3.47 -22.72 13.40
N VAL A 154 2.46 -22.16 12.74
CA VAL A 154 1.12 -21.94 13.29
C VAL A 154 0.05 -22.59 12.42
N ASP A 155 0.19 -22.52 11.10
CA ASP A 155 -0.78 -23.04 10.14
C ASP A 155 -0.13 -23.80 8.98
N ASP A 156 -0.96 -24.46 8.15
CA ASP A 156 -0.55 -25.26 7.00
C ASP A 156 -0.88 -24.49 5.71
N HIS A 157 0.15 -24.11 4.98
CA HIS A 157 0.04 -23.33 3.75
C HIS A 157 -0.37 -24.14 2.51
N LYS A 158 -0.71 -25.41 2.62
CA LYS A 158 -1.00 -26.28 1.47
C LYS A 158 -2.11 -25.79 0.54
N TYR A 159 -3.01 -24.92 1.03
CA TYR A 159 -4.07 -24.32 0.23
C TYR A 159 -3.67 -23.03 -0.50
N TRP A 160 -2.46 -22.55 -0.27
CA TRP A 160 -1.97 -21.38 -0.98
C TRP A 160 -1.78 -21.67 -2.48
N ALA A 161 -2.03 -20.68 -3.32
CA ALA A 161 -1.96 -20.86 -4.77
C ALA A 161 -0.57 -21.27 -5.25
N ASN A 162 0.51 -20.77 -4.63
CA ASN A 162 1.89 -21.13 -4.97
C ASN A 162 2.28 -22.56 -4.58
N GLN A 163 1.53 -23.22 -3.73
CA GLN A 163 1.75 -24.61 -3.34
C GLN A 163 1.18 -25.60 -4.37
N GLN A 164 0.24 -25.15 -5.21
CA GLN A 164 -0.44 -25.99 -6.21
C GLN A 164 0.01 -25.56 -7.62
N PRO A 165 0.62 -26.48 -8.43
CA PRO A 165 1.21 -26.15 -9.74
C PRO A 165 0.24 -25.48 -10.73
N ASP A 166 -1.06 -25.86 -10.65
CA ASP A 166 -2.06 -25.45 -11.61
C ASP A 166 -3.01 -24.34 -11.09
N ARG A 167 -2.82 -23.88 -9.86
CA ARG A 167 -3.71 -22.90 -9.25
C ARG A 167 -3.10 -21.49 -9.32
N LYS A 168 -3.68 -20.64 -10.15
CA LYS A 168 -3.34 -19.21 -10.18
C LYS A 168 -3.99 -18.48 -8.99
N PRO A 169 -3.35 -17.45 -8.43
CA PRO A 169 -3.99 -16.57 -7.47
C PRO A 169 -5.33 -16.07 -8.00
N ASN A 170 -6.34 -16.05 -7.14
CA ASN A 170 -7.66 -15.56 -7.52
C ASN A 170 -7.70 -14.03 -7.44
N PRO A 171 -7.79 -13.29 -8.58
CA PRO A 171 -7.77 -11.83 -8.58
C PRO A 171 -8.88 -11.20 -7.74
N LEU A 172 -10.07 -11.83 -7.71
CA LEU A 172 -11.20 -11.37 -6.90
C LEU A 172 -10.92 -11.47 -5.41
N MET A 173 -10.18 -12.51 -5.00
CA MET A 173 -9.78 -12.69 -3.61
C MET A 173 -8.71 -11.67 -3.20
N SER A 174 -7.71 -11.44 -4.05
CA SER A 174 -6.71 -10.39 -3.84
C SER A 174 -7.35 -9.01 -3.71
N LYS A 175 -8.31 -8.69 -4.59
CA LYS A 175 -9.05 -7.42 -4.51
C LYS A 175 -9.86 -7.32 -3.22
N LYS A 176 -10.61 -8.38 -2.86
CA LYS A 176 -11.38 -8.39 -1.62
C LYS A 176 -10.53 -8.08 -0.39
N TRP A 177 -9.35 -8.72 -0.29
CA TRP A 177 -8.47 -8.51 0.86
C TRP A 177 -7.72 -7.17 0.79
N GLY A 178 -7.48 -6.63 -0.41
CA GLY A 178 -7.03 -5.26 -0.60
C GLY A 178 -8.06 -4.26 -0.04
N ASP A 179 -9.31 -4.33 -0.47
CA ASP A 179 -10.40 -3.44 -0.01
C ASP A 179 -10.58 -3.53 1.53
N ILE A 180 -10.44 -4.73 2.12
CA ILE A 180 -10.50 -4.94 3.57
C ILE A 180 -9.31 -4.26 4.26
N SER A 181 -8.11 -4.39 3.70
CA SER A 181 -6.91 -3.79 4.25
C SER A 181 -6.96 -2.26 4.24
N ASP A 182 -7.42 -1.67 3.14
CA ASP A 182 -7.63 -0.21 3.02
C ASP A 182 -8.65 0.30 4.05
N GLY A 183 -9.70 -0.47 4.31
CA GLY A 183 -10.67 -0.19 5.36
C GLY A 183 -10.04 -0.19 6.76
N ILE A 184 -9.22 -1.22 7.06
CA ILE A 184 -8.51 -1.33 8.34
C ILE A 184 -7.55 -0.15 8.54
N GLU A 185 -6.81 0.24 7.50
CA GLU A 185 -5.90 1.39 7.55
C GLU A 185 -6.66 2.67 7.87
N THR A 186 -7.79 2.91 7.21
CA THR A 186 -8.66 4.07 7.44
C THR A 186 -9.20 4.10 8.87
N ASP A 187 -9.65 2.97 9.39
CA ASP A 187 -10.16 2.84 10.75
C ASP A 187 -9.06 3.12 11.78
N LEU A 188 -7.86 2.54 11.59
CA LEU A 188 -6.71 2.76 12.47
C LEU A 188 -6.25 4.21 12.47
N GLU A 189 -6.20 4.88 11.32
CA GLU A 189 -5.86 6.30 11.23
C GLU A 189 -6.87 7.19 12.00
N THR A 190 -8.13 6.82 11.95
CA THR A 190 -9.19 7.51 12.68
C THR A 190 -9.07 7.28 14.18
N PHE A 191 -8.85 6.03 14.61
CA PHE A 191 -8.71 5.68 16.04
C PHE A 191 -7.40 6.16 16.65
N SER A 192 -6.28 6.15 15.92
CA SER A 192 -4.98 6.62 16.43
C SER A 192 -4.99 8.11 16.75
N ARG A 193 -5.76 8.91 16.02
CA ARG A 193 -5.99 10.33 16.32
C ARG A 193 -6.73 10.53 17.64
N GLU A 194 -7.55 9.56 18.06
CA GLU A 194 -8.35 9.64 19.29
C GLU A 194 -7.65 9.02 20.52
N SER A 195 -6.80 8.00 20.32
CA SER A 195 -6.32 7.12 21.41
C SER A 195 -4.86 7.31 21.84
N GLY A 196 -4.03 8.03 21.04
CA GLY A 196 -2.61 8.24 21.35
C GLY A 196 -1.69 7.06 20.94
N GLU A 197 -0.40 7.28 20.99
CA GLU A 197 0.77 6.62 20.37
C GLU A 197 0.92 5.08 20.39
N GLN A 198 0.06 4.29 21.00
CA GLN A 198 0.29 2.83 21.15
C GLN A 198 0.02 1.99 19.90
N ASP A 199 -0.74 2.52 18.94
CA ASP A 199 -1.12 1.78 17.73
C ASP A 199 -0.32 2.21 16.47
N GLY A 200 0.58 3.17 16.60
CA GLY A 200 1.37 3.73 15.47
C GLY A 200 2.28 2.70 14.81
N ASP A 201 3.02 1.93 15.60
CA ASP A 201 3.94 0.89 15.09
C ASP A 201 3.18 -0.21 14.32
N PHE A 202 1.97 -0.57 14.78
CA PHE A 202 1.12 -1.54 14.12
C PHE A 202 0.59 -1.01 12.78
N LEU A 203 0.14 0.25 12.75
CA LEU A 203 -0.33 0.91 11.52
C LEU A 203 0.80 1.03 10.49
N ASP A 204 2.00 1.43 10.93
CA ASP A 204 3.15 1.56 10.05
C ASP A 204 3.56 0.21 9.46
N GLN A 205 3.56 -0.86 10.27
CA GLN A 205 3.84 -2.20 9.78
C GLN A 205 2.76 -2.70 8.82
N LEU A 206 1.48 -2.44 9.12
CA LEU A 206 0.36 -2.76 8.23
C LEU A 206 0.52 -2.06 6.87
N LYS A 207 0.84 -0.76 6.88
CA LYS A 207 1.11 0.03 5.67
C LYS A 207 2.26 -0.54 4.85
N ILE A 208 3.33 -0.99 5.49
CA ILE A 208 4.51 -1.54 4.81
C ILE A 208 4.22 -2.91 4.19
N GLU A 209 3.54 -3.81 4.92
CA GLU A 209 3.15 -5.14 4.39
C GLU A 209 2.12 -5.04 3.27
N ASN A 210 1.21 -4.08 3.35
CA ASN A 210 0.16 -3.86 2.37
C ASN A 210 0.55 -2.90 1.25
N ARG A 211 1.78 -2.44 1.23
CA ARG A 211 2.24 -1.64 0.09
C ARG A 211 1.94 -2.40 -1.19
N GLU A 212 0.84 -1.99 -1.83
CA GLU A 212 0.58 -2.42 -3.19
C GLU A 212 1.73 -1.90 -4.06
N ARG A 213 2.21 -2.75 -4.96
CA ARG A 213 2.86 -2.29 -6.17
C ARG A 213 1.76 -1.66 -7.00
N TYR A 214 1.46 -0.39 -6.74
CA TYR A 214 0.57 0.35 -7.62
C TYR A 214 1.27 0.48 -8.96
N ASP A 215 0.57 0.12 -10.01
CA ASP A 215 0.89 0.57 -11.35
C ASP A 215 0.93 2.11 -11.33
N TYR A 216 2.02 2.69 -11.81
CA TYR A 216 2.22 4.14 -11.89
C TYR A 216 1.04 4.84 -12.59
N ARG A 217 0.48 4.21 -13.64
CA ARG A 217 -0.70 4.69 -14.36
C ARG A 217 -1.93 4.77 -13.47
N GLU A 218 -2.17 3.74 -12.67
CA GLU A 218 -3.30 3.72 -11.73
C GLU A 218 -3.14 4.78 -10.64
N PHE A 219 -1.91 4.94 -10.15
CA PHE A 219 -1.59 5.98 -9.18
C PHE A 219 -1.88 7.38 -9.73
N LEU A 220 -1.35 7.75 -10.89
CA LEU A 220 -1.61 9.05 -11.51
C LEU A 220 -3.10 9.28 -11.79
N ARG A 221 -3.83 8.25 -12.21
CA ARG A 221 -5.28 8.33 -12.40
C ARG A 221 -6.04 8.58 -11.10
N LYS A 222 -5.56 8.11 -9.94
CA LYS A 222 -6.15 8.40 -8.62
C LYS A 222 -6.03 9.88 -8.22
N PHE A 223 -5.08 10.62 -8.79
CA PHE A 223 -5.02 12.08 -8.63
C PHE A 223 -6.00 12.85 -9.52
N ALA A 224 -6.60 12.20 -10.50
CA ALA A 224 -7.72 12.76 -11.25
C ALA A 224 -8.93 12.85 -10.31
N VAL A 225 -9.05 13.96 -9.59
CA VAL A 225 -10.12 14.21 -8.63
C VAL A 225 -11.39 14.56 -9.40
N PHE A 226 -12.46 13.83 -9.12
CA PHE A 226 -13.80 14.32 -9.46
C PHE A 226 -14.07 15.55 -8.61
N ARG A 227 -14.25 16.70 -9.24
CA ARG A 227 -14.71 17.92 -8.60
C ARG A 227 -16.06 18.27 -9.23
N GLU A 228 -17.07 18.40 -8.39
CA GLU A 228 -18.30 19.05 -8.81
C GLU A 228 -17.99 20.55 -9.00
N GLU A 229 -18.05 21.04 -10.22
CA GLU A 229 -18.07 22.48 -10.45
C GLU A 229 -19.54 22.94 -10.52
N LEU A 230 -19.84 24.03 -9.80
CA LEU A 230 -21.09 24.77 -9.98
C LEU A 230 -21.07 25.45 -11.36
N THR A 231 -21.25 24.64 -12.39
CA THR A 231 -21.34 25.10 -13.78
C THR A 231 -22.60 24.49 -14.36
N VAL A 232 -23.47 25.35 -14.87
CA VAL A 232 -24.71 24.90 -15.49
C VAL A 232 -24.36 23.97 -16.66
N ASP A 233 -24.84 22.74 -16.61
CA ASP A 233 -24.70 21.77 -17.69
C ASP A 233 -25.90 21.94 -18.65
N PRO A 234 -25.70 22.57 -19.82
CA PRO A 234 -26.79 22.80 -20.78
C PRO A 234 -27.28 21.51 -21.47
N ASP A 235 -26.49 20.42 -21.39
CA ASP A 235 -26.80 19.15 -22.04
C ASP A 235 -27.56 18.18 -21.13
N SER A 236 -27.69 18.51 -19.84
CA SER A 236 -28.38 17.71 -18.84
C SER A 236 -29.38 18.55 -18.05
N PHE A 237 -30.46 17.94 -17.59
CA PHE A 237 -31.48 18.61 -16.81
C PHE A 237 -31.80 17.86 -15.52
N ASP A 238 -32.33 18.61 -14.52
CA ASP A 238 -32.74 18.01 -13.25
C ASP A 238 -33.99 17.14 -13.43
N TYR A 239 -33.82 15.83 -13.27
CA TYR A 239 -34.89 14.85 -13.44
C TYR A 239 -35.97 14.96 -12.36
N ASN A 240 -35.68 15.52 -11.21
CA ASN A 240 -36.65 15.74 -10.14
C ASN A 240 -37.60 16.87 -10.52
N PHE A 241 -37.06 17.98 -11.03
CA PHE A 241 -37.86 19.09 -11.56
C PHE A 241 -38.71 18.68 -12.75
N TYR A 242 -38.13 17.89 -13.65
CA TYR A 242 -38.84 17.36 -14.81
C TYR A 242 -40.04 16.48 -14.39
N THR A 243 -39.86 15.54 -13.51
CA THR A 243 -40.92 14.64 -13.03
C THR A 243 -41.93 15.37 -12.17
N TYR A 244 -41.51 16.36 -11.37
CA TYR A 244 -42.39 17.21 -10.60
C TYR A 244 -43.32 18.06 -11.50
N GLY A 245 -42.77 18.63 -12.57
CA GLY A 245 -43.55 19.36 -13.56
C GLY A 245 -44.64 18.49 -14.21
N LEU A 246 -44.29 17.27 -14.62
CA LEU A 246 -45.25 16.32 -15.18
C LEU A 246 -46.32 15.91 -14.17
N SER A 247 -45.98 15.77 -12.88
CA SER A 247 -46.95 15.40 -11.84
C SER A 247 -47.93 16.50 -11.54
N LEU A 248 -47.53 17.78 -11.62
CA LEU A 248 -48.37 18.96 -11.36
C LEU A 248 -49.22 19.35 -12.54
N TYR A 249 -48.64 19.34 -13.73
CA TYR A 249 -49.27 19.94 -14.93
C TYR A 249 -49.64 18.89 -15.99
N GLY A 250 -49.43 17.62 -15.72
CA GLY A 250 -49.81 16.47 -16.57
C GLY A 250 -49.02 16.31 -17.87
N ASN A 251 -48.80 17.38 -18.62
CA ASN A 251 -48.10 17.32 -19.91
C ASN A 251 -47.03 18.41 -20.10
N MET A 252 -46.70 19.15 -19.05
CA MET A 252 -45.72 20.24 -19.12
C MET A 252 -44.58 19.95 -18.15
N PRO A 253 -43.44 19.36 -18.63
CA PRO A 253 -42.27 19.16 -17.81
C PRO A 253 -41.61 20.52 -17.47
N LEU A 254 -41.10 20.66 -16.27
CA LEU A 254 -40.23 21.78 -15.91
C LEU A 254 -38.80 21.35 -16.26
N ILE A 255 -38.14 22.10 -17.13
CA ILE A 255 -36.76 21.84 -17.56
C ILE A 255 -35.86 22.86 -16.88
N GLU A 256 -35.02 22.39 -15.97
CA GLU A 256 -33.98 23.19 -15.33
C GLU A 256 -32.63 22.48 -15.60
N PRO A 257 -31.61 23.17 -16.14
CA PRO A 257 -30.31 22.58 -16.33
C PRO A 257 -29.71 22.16 -15.00
N LEU A 258 -28.89 21.07 -15.00
CA LEU A 258 -28.13 20.71 -13.83
C LEU A 258 -27.14 21.81 -13.46
N GLU A 259 -27.17 22.25 -12.21
CA GLU A 259 -26.27 23.30 -11.69
C GLU A 259 -24.88 22.77 -11.39
N THR A 260 -24.68 21.44 -11.42
CA THR A 260 -23.43 20.78 -11.11
C THR A 260 -22.99 19.87 -12.24
N ARG A 261 -21.77 20.04 -12.71
CA ARG A 261 -21.11 19.16 -13.66
C ARG A 261 -19.93 18.50 -12.98
N GLU A 262 -19.85 17.16 -12.99
CA GLU A 262 -18.65 16.45 -12.58
C GLU A 262 -17.56 16.66 -13.63
N VAL A 263 -16.47 17.32 -13.25
CA VAL A 263 -15.28 17.47 -14.09
C VAL A 263 -14.13 16.69 -13.46
N LYS A 264 -13.57 15.74 -14.21
CA LYS A 264 -12.32 15.09 -13.83
C LYS A 264 -11.18 16.08 -14.02
N LYS A 265 -10.57 16.53 -12.94
CA LYS A 265 -9.37 17.38 -12.96
C LYS A 265 -8.26 16.75 -12.14
N VAL A 266 -7.09 16.60 -12.75
CA VAL A 266 -5.84 16.53 -11.98
C VAL A 266 -5.48 17.96 -11.65
N SER A 267 -5.66 18.39 -10.41
CA SER A 267 -5.60 19.80 -10.16
C SER A 267 -4.20 20.31 -9.86
N GLU A 268 -3.48 19.72 -8.94
CA GLU A 268 -2.17 20.27 -8.51
C GLU A 268 -1.30 19.15 -7.98
N PHE A 269 -0.14 18.96 -8.56
CA PHE A 269 0.85 18.03 -8.04
C PHE A 269 2.29 18.44 -8.38
N VAL A 270 3.24 17.81 -7.72
CA VAL A 270 4.67 18.06 -7.89
C VAL A 270 5.34 16.80 -8.41
N ILE A 271 6.18 16.96 -9.42
CA ILE A 271 7.12 15.95 -9.90
C ILE A 271 8.52 16.37 -9.44
N VAL A 272 9.17 15.53 -8.64
CA VAL A 272 10.57 15.73 -8.30
C VAL A 272 11.41 14.71 -9.05
N ILE A 273 12.44 15.19 -9.71
CA ILE A 273 13.39 14.39 -10.46
C ILE A 273 14.70 14.38 -9.67
N ASP A 274 15.14 13.19 -9.28
CA ASP A 274 16.47 12.98 -8.72
C ASP A 274 17.51 13.19 -9.83
N THR A 275 18.43 14.13 -9.59
CA THR A 275 19.52 14.45 -10.50
C THR A 275 20.88 14.01 -9.96
N SER A 276 20.88 13.07 -9.03
CA SER A 276 22.09 12.41 -8.56
C SER A 276 22.79 11.63 -9.68
N MET A 277 24.07 11.34 -9.48
CA MET A 277 24.95 10.73 -10.51
C MET A 277 24.46 9.38 -11.06
N SER A 278 23.60 8.68 -10.33
CA SER A 278 23.01 7.38 -10.68
C SER A 278 21.77 7.49 -11.60
N CYS A 279 21.10 8.65 -11.61
CA CYS A 279 19.92 8.85 -12.46
C CYS A 279 20.33 9.34 -13.86
N SER A 280 20.20 8.47 -14.87
CA SER A 280 20.54 8.81 -16.25
C SER A 280 19.46 9.68 -16.92
N GLY A 281 19.88 10.62 -17.78
CA GLY A 281 18.95 11.48 -18.52
C GLY A 281 17.97 10.72 -19.40
N GLU A 282 18.37 9.57 -19.95
CA GLU A 282 17.49 8.71 -20.74
C GLU A 282 16.35 8.12 -19.94
N LEU A 283 16.62 7.69 -18.68
CA LEU A 283 15.59 7.18 -17.76
C LEU A 283 14.61 8.28 -17.37
N VAL A 284 15.10 9.47 -17.06
CA VAL A 284 14.26 10.64 -16.74
C VAL A 284 13.37 11.02 -17.91
N GLN A 285 13.91 11.00 -19.13
CA GLN A 285 13.12 11.31 -20.32
C GLN A 285 11.98 10.32 -20.53
N ARG A 286 12.25 9.02 -20.43
CA ARG A 286 11.22 7.96 -20.52
C ARG A 286 10.14 8.12 -19.44
N PHE A 287 10.54 8.40 -18.20
CA PHE A 287 9.60 8.66 -17.11
C PHE A 287 8.67 9.85 -17.41
N LEU A 288 9.21 10.94 -17.95
CA LEU A 288 8.40 12.10 -18.32
C LEU A 288 7.50 11.82 -19.53
N GLU A 289 7.96 11.05 -20.52
CA GLU A 289 7.16 10.63 -21.67
C GLU A 289 5.97 9.77 -21.25
N GLU A 290 6.19 8.79 -20.35
CA GLU A 290 5.13 7.96 -19.80
C GLU A 290 4.14 8.80 -18.97
N THR A 291 4.65 9.70 -18.12
CA THR A 291 3.83 10.64 -17.36
C THR A 291 2.95 11.47 -18.28
N TYR A 292 3.54 12.03 -19.35
CA TYR A 292 2.79 12.81 -20.35
C TYR A 292 1.72 11.96 -21.04
N GLY A 293 2.05 10.72 -21.45
CA GLY A 293 1.10 9.79 -22.07
C GLY A 293 -0.12 9.55 -21.18
N ILE A 294 0.07 9.19 -19.91
CA ILE A 294 -1.00 8.93 -18.95
C ILE A 294 -1.88 10.17 -18.74
N LEU A 295 -1.26 11.32 -18.64
CA LEU A 295 -1.95 12.58 -18.40
C LEU A 295 -2.73 13.04 -19.63
N SER A 296 -2.20 12.81 -20.83
CA SER A 296 -2.84 13.13 -22.11
C SER A 296 -4.05 12.25 -22.41
N ASP A 297 -3.99 10.96 -22.07
CA ASP A 297 -5.10 10.01 -22.23
C ASP A 297 -6.32 10.36 -21.37
N SER A 298 -6.15 11.22 -20.37
CA SER A 298 -7.23 11.64 -19.46
C SER A 298 -8.18 12.69 -20.04
N GLY A 299 -8.18 12.91 -21.35
CA GLY A 299 -9.17 13.63 -22.19
C GLY A 299 -9.47 15.10 -21.87
N ASN A 300 -9.27 15.56 -20.62
CA ASN A 300 -9.54 16.93 -20.17
C ASN A 300 -8.49 17.44 -19.16
N PHE A 301 -7.36 16.75 -19.07
CA PHE A 301 -6.34 16.99 -18.04
C PHE A 301 -5.78 18.42 -18.10
N PHE A 302 -5.50 18.91 -19.31
CA PHE A 302 -4.76 20.17 -19.49
C PHE A 302 -5.60 21.46 -19.50
N GLN A 303 -6.86 21.43 -19.11
CA GLN A 303 -7.68 22.66 -19.12
C GLN A 303 -7.36 23.61 -17.92
N LYS A 304 -6.87 23.06 -16.80
CA LYS A 304 -6.31 23.85 -15.68
C LYS A 304 -5.38 22.95 -14.87
N VAL A 305 -4.11 22.94 -15.19
CA VAL A 305 -3.07 22.15 -14.51
C VAL A 305 -2.12 23.10 -13.82
N ASN A 306 -1.67 22.71 -12.64
CA ASN A 306 -0.59 23.38 -11.92
C ASN A 306 0.40 22.31 -11.45
N ILE A 307 1.39 22.02 -12.30
CA ILE A 307 2.42 21.03 -12.01
C ILE A 307 3.74 21.77 -11.83
N HIS A 308 4.46 21.48 -10.76
CA HIS A 308 5.84 21.90 -10.60
C HIS A 308 6.75 20.71 -10.88
N ILE A 309 7.72 20.89 -11.78
CA ILE A 309 8.79 19.91 -12.04
C ILE A 309 10.06 20.45 -11.42
N ILE A 310 10.49 19.76 -10.37
CA ILE A 310 11.62 20.16 -9.53
C ILE A 310 12.78 19.20 -9.76
N GLN A 311 13.96 19.72 -10.07
CA GLN A 311 15.19 18.93 -10.13
C GLN A 311 15.97 19.11 -8.81
N CYS A 312 16.31 18.00 -8.17
CA CYS A 312 16.91 18.00 -6.85
C CYS A 312 17.90 16.84 -6.70
N ASP A 313 19.08 17.13 -6.15
CA ASP A 313 20.04 16.17 -5.60
C ASP A 313 20.16 16.39 -4.07
N GLU A 314 21.26 16.96 -3.58
CA GLU A 314 21.39 17.46 -2.20
C GLU A 314 20.78 18.87 -2.03
N LYS A 315 20.36 19.50 -3.13
CA LYS A 315 19.71 20.82 -3.17
C LYS A 315 18.80 20.92 -4.38
N VAL A 316 17.85 21.84 -4.33
CA VAL A 316 16.99 22.16 -5.46
C VAL A 316 17.78 22.96 -6.48
N HIS A 317 17.82 22.48 -7.73
CA HIS A 317 18.54 23.10 -8.85
C HIS A 317 17.60 23.91 -9.75
N SER A 318 16.42 23.39 -10.01
CA SER A 318 15.43 24.07 -10.86
C SER A 318 14.01 23.74 -10.41
N ASP A 319 13.10 24.64 -10.70
CA ASP A 319 11.66 24.46 -10.56
C ASP A 319 11.00 25.08 -11.79
N VAL A 320 10.25 24.27 -12.53
CA VAL A 320 9.53 24.70 -13.72
C VAL A 320 8.05 24.44 -13.53
N LYS A 321 7.25 25.51 -13.58
CA LYS A 321 5.82 25.47 -13.47
C LYS A 321 5.19 25.18 -14.83
N ILE A 322 4.39 24.13 -14.92
CA ILE A 322 3.68 23.68 -16.11
C ILE A 322 2.18 23.94 -15.89
N THR A 323 1.59 24.68 -16.81
CA THR A 323 0.16 25.03 -16.78
C THR A 323 -0.65 24.43 -17.93
N GLY A 324 0.03 23.78 -18.88
CA GLY A 324 -0.57 23.15 -20.05
C GLY A 324 0.26 22.06 -20.70
N ALA A 325 -0.35 21.33 -21.64
CA ALA A 325 0.30 20.23 -22.36
C ALA A 325 1.51 20.69 -23.21
N GLU A 326 1.37 21.85 -23.86
CA GLU A 326 2.41 22.40 -24.73
C GLU A 326 3.67 22.72 -23.93
N GLU A 327 3.52 23.32 -22.77
CA GLU A 327 4.64 23.66 -21.87
C GLU A 327 5.37 22.41 -21.36
N LEU A 328 4.62 21.32 -21.06
CA LEU A 328 5.23 20.06 -20.65
C LEU A 328 6.00 19.43 -21.80
N GLN A 329 5.48 19.49 -23.01
CA GLN A 329 6.15 18.95 -24.20
C GLN A 329 7.40 19.78 -24.56
N GLU A 330 7.35 21.10 -24.43
CA GLU A 330 8.52 21.97 -24.59
C GLU A 330 9.59 21.67 -23.54
N TYR A 331 9.20 21.48 -22.29
CA TYR A 331 10.12 21.10 -21.22
C TYR A 331 10.82 19.76 -21.53
N MET A 332 10.07 18.72 -21.95
CA MET A 332 10.65 17.43 -22.32
C MET A 332 11.62 17.52 -23.50
N ASN A 333 11.31 18.34 -24.51
CA ASN A 333 12.18 18.54 -25.69
C ASN A 333 13.45 19.32 -25.37
N SER A 334 13.45 20.15 -24.33
CA SER A 334 14.57 20.97 -23.89
C SER A 334 15.15 20.52 -22.54
N LEU A 335 14.92 19.26 -22.16
CA LEU A 335 15.33 18.75 -20.88
C LEU A 335 16.84 18.79 -20.71
N GLU A 336 17.30 19.62 -19.79
CA GLU A 336 18.66 19.64 -19.27
C GLU A 336 18.63 19.24 -17.80
N LEU A 337 19.43 18.24 -17.43
CA LEU A 337 19.55 17.82 -16.03
C LEU A 337 20.66 18.59 -15.36
N TYR A 338 20.34 19.19 -14.23
CA TYR A 338 21.25 19.96 -13.40
C TYR A 338 21.48 19.21 -12.09
N GLY A 339 22.65 18.67 -11.87
CA GLY A 339 23.05 17.95 -10.67
C GLY A 339 24.33 17.20 -10.95
N ASP A 340 24.80 16.42 -10.02
CA ASP A 340 25.91 15.44 -10.03
C ASP A 340 26.34 15.14 -8.57
N GLY A 341 25.49 15.55 -7.61
CA GLY A 341 25.72 15.39 -6.18
C GLY A 341 25.28 14.02 -5.64
N GLY A 342 25.27 13.91 -4.31
CA GLY A 342 24.63 12.81 -3.60
C GLY A 342 23.12 12.95 -3.60
N THR A 343 22.42 12.00 -2.96
CA THR A 343 20.96 12.01 -2.89
C THR A 343 20.48 12.37 -1.49
N ASP A 344 19.80 13.49 -1.36
CA ASP A 344 19.06 13.88 -0.15
C ASP A 344 17.66 14.35 -0.56
N PHE A 345 16.64 13.62 -0.14
CA PHE A 345 15.26 13.96 -0.52
C PHE A 345 14.69 15.15 0.28
N ARG A 346 15.24 15.45 1.46
CA ARG A 346 14.73 16.48 2.38
C ARG A 346 14.64 17.89 1.78
N PRO A 347 15.61 18.38 0.97
CA PRO A 347 15.53 19.69 0.37
C PRO A 347 14.33 19.89 -0.56
N ALA A 348 13.97 18.88 -1.35
CA ALA A 348 12.80 18.95 -2.21
C ALA A 348 11.51 19.12 -1.41
N PHE A 349 11.34 18.38 -0.32
CA PHE A 349 10.17 18.50 0.54
C PHE A 349 10.11 19.85 1.26
N ALA A 350 11.25 20.36 1.73
CA ALA A 350 11.32 21.69 2.33
C ALA A 350 10.94 22.78 1.32
N TYR A 351 11.39 22.66 0.08
CA TYR A 351 11.06 23.59 -0.98
C TYR A 351 9.56 23.56 -1.34
N VAL A 352 8.96 22.38 -1.40
CA VAL A 352 7.51 22.25 -1.63
C VAL A 352 6.71 22.85 -0.47
N GLU A 353 7.18 22.73 0.78
CA GLU A 353 6.57 23.39 1.95
C GLU A 353 6.62 24.92 1.79
N GLU A 354 7.75 25.49 1.29
CA GLU A 354 7.84 26.92 0.97
C GLU A 354 6.87 27.36 -0.16
N LEU A 355 6.70 26.54 -1.21
CA LEU A 355 5.74 26.83 -2.28
C LEU A 355 4.31 26.84 -1.76
N MET A 356 3.97 25.92 -0.84
CA MET A 356 2.66 25.90 -0.18
C MET A 356 2.46 27.15 0.69
N GLU A 357 3.47 27.60 1.44
CA GLU A 357 3.40 28.84 2.22
C GLU A 357 3.23 30.09 1.33
N LYS A 358 3.86 30.09 0.16
CA LYS A 358 3.71 31.15 -0.87
C LYS A 358 2.36 31.09 -1.60
N ARG A 359 1.52 30.10 -1.31
CA ARG A 359 0.22 29.85 -1.95
C ARG A 359 0.31 29.59 -3.47
N GLU A 360 1.38 28.94 -3.91
CA GLU A 360 1.50 28.48 -5.30
C GLU A 360 0.51 27.36 -5.60
N PHE A 361 0.04 26.65 -4.57
CA PHE A 361 -0.99 25.62 -4.64
C PHE A 361 -2.24 26.02 -3.83
N GLU A 362 -3.41 25.81 -4.39
CA GLU A 362 -4.68 25.92 -3.65
C GLU A 362 -4.94 24.63 -2.84
N ASN A 363 -4.61 23.46 -3.43
CA ASN A 363 -4.85 22.17 -2.82
C ASN A 363 -3.90 21.12 -3.40
N LEU A 364 -2.64 21.15 -3.02
CA LEU A 364 -1.66 20.17 -3.44
C LEU A 364 -2.08 18.76 -3.02
N LYS A 365 -2.32 17.87 -3.98
CA LYS A 365 -2.81 16.51 -3.75
C LYS A 365 -1.72 15.48 -3.62
N GLY A 366 -0.61 15.67 -4.31
CA GLY A 366 0.44 14.70 -4.30
C GLY A 366 1.77 15.17 -4.86
N LEU A 367 2.78 14.39 -4.51
CA LEU A 367 4.15 14.52 -4.98
C LEU A 367 4.63 13.16 -5.49
N VAL A 368 5.18 13.17 -6.69
CA VAL A 368 5.85 12.02 -7.30
C VAL A 368 7.35 12.29 -7.29
N TYR A 369 8.13 11.43 -6.66
CA TYR A 369 9.58 11.52 -6.61
C TYR A 369 10.20 10.41 -7.44
N PHE A 370 10.79 10.75 -8.57
CA PHE A 370 11.54 9.83 -9.41
C PHE A 370 12.98 9.73 -8.93
N THR A 371 13.46 8.54 -8.58
CA THR A 371 14.78 8.30 -7.99
C THR A 371 15.21 6.84 -8.15
N ASP A 372 16.48 6.57 -7.98
CA ASP A 372 17.02 5.22 -7.81
C ASP A 372 16.92 4.70 -6.36
N GLY A 373 16.52 5.54 -5.42
CA GLY A 373 16.13 5.17 -4.06
C GLY A 373 17.17 5.27 -2.98
N TYR A 374 18.41 5.58 -3.28
CA TYR A 374 19.46 5.71 -2.28
C TYR A 374 19.58 7.15 -1.77
N GLY A 375 18.85 7.50 -0.72
CA GLY A 375 18.87 8.85 -0.17
C GLY A 375 18.31 8.96 1.24
N ILE A 376 18.35 10.18 1.79
CA ILE A 376 17.87 10.48 3.14
C ILE A 376 16.43 10.96 3.06
N PHE A 377 15.49 10.19 3.63
CA PHE A 377 14.09 10.54 3.66
C PHE A 377 13.74 11.58 4.74
N PRO A 378 12.72 12.44 4.52
CA PRO A 378 12.22 13.33 5.56
C PRO A 378 11.57 12.55 6.71
N ALA A 379 11.84 12.97 7.94
CA ALA A 379 11.23 12.39 9.13
C ALA A 379 9.79 12.85 9.35
N LYS A 380 9.42 14.04 8.83
CA LYS A 380 8.08 14.63 8.95
C LYS A 380 7.20 14.12 7.81
N ILE A 381 6.02 13.63 8.15
CA ILE A 381 5.01 13.23 7.17
C ILE A 381 4.47 14.47 6.45
N PRO A 382 4.54 14.56 5.11
CA PRO A 382 3.95 15.67 4.37
C PRO A 382 2.43 15.62 4.39
N PRO A 383 1.73 16.78 4.27
CA PRO A 383 0.27 16.83 4.30
C PRO A 383 -0.39 16.38 2.98
N TYR A 384 0.39 15.95 2.00
CA TYR A 384 -0.03 15.48 0.68
C TYR A 384 0.48 14.05 0.46
N ARG A 385 -0.15 13.32 -0.46
CA ARG A 385 0.27 11.97 -0.81
C ARG A 385 1.61 12.00 -1.53
N THR A 386 2.52 11.11 -1.16
CA THR A 386 3.84 11.02 -1.78
C THR A 386 4.08 9.62 -2.32
N ALA A 387 4.59 9.55 -3.54
CA ALA A 387 5.03 8.32 -4.17
C ALA A 387 6.48 8.44 -4.63
N PHE A 388 7.31 7.45 -4.30
CA PHE A 388 8.63 7.26 -4.87
C PHE A 388 8.54 6.27 -6.02
N VAL A 389 9.02 6.69 -7.19
CA VAL A 389 8.96 5.93 -8.45
C VAL A 389 10.34 5.43 -8.80
N PHE A 390 10.46 4.13 -9.00
CA PHE A 390 11.69 3.43 -9.35
C PHE A 390 11.57 2.81 -10.73
N MET A 391 12.66 2.74 -11.47
CA MET A 391 12.75 1.96 -12.71
C MET A 391 13.13 0.51 -12.38
N GLU A 392 12.70 -0.42 -13.18
CA GLU A 392 12.72 -1.89 -13.18
C GLU A 392 13.74 -2.68 -12.34
N GLN A 393 14.91 -2.09 -12.09
CA GLN A 393 15.87 -2.62 -11.13
C GLN A 393 15.49 -2.08 -9.75
N GLU A 394 14.55 -2.77 -9.08
CA GLU A 394 14.28 -2.46 -7.68
C GLU A 394 15.61 -2.37 -6.93
N PRO A 395 15.95 -1.22 -6.36
CA PRO A 395 16.95 -1.23 -5.33
C PRO A 395 16.38 -2.09 -4.22
N GLU A 396 16.87 -3.32 -4.12
CA GLU A 396 16.33 -4.35 -3.25
C GLU A 396 16.36 -3.94 -1.76
N ASP A 397 17.07 -2.84 -1.42
CA ASP A 397 17.36 -2.40 -0.06
C ASP A 397 16.86 -0.99 0.31
N VAL A 398 16.04 -0.32 -0.51
CA VAL A 398 15.56 1.01 -0.15
C VAL A 398 14.41 0.94 0.83
N ASP A 399 14.65 1.44 2.02
CA ASP A 399 13.69 1.53 3.13
C ASP A 399 12.88 2.82 3.03
N ILE A 400 11.86 2.79 2.17
CA ILE A 400 10.96 3.92 1.98
C ILE A 400 10.07 4.06 3.22
N PRO A 401 9.89 5.29 3.76
CA PRO A 401 9.03 5.52 4.92
C PRO A 401 7.61 4.99 4.73
N ALA A 402 6.97 4.52 5.80
CA ALA A 402 5.63 3.92 5.77
C ALA A 402 4.55 4.84 5.18
N TRP A 403 4.72 6.16 5.32
CA TRP A 403 3.81 7.18 4.80
C TRP A 403 3.88 7.41 3.28
N ALA A 404 4.93 6.90 2.61
CA ALA A 404 5.13 7.08 1.17
C ALA A 404 4.78 5.81 0.40
N MET A 405 4.27 5.96 -0.80
CA MET A 405 4.00 4.84 -1.71
C MET A 405 5.24 4.48 -2.50
N LYS A 406 5.41 3.18 -2.80
CA LYS A 406 6.45 2.67 -3.69
C LYS A 406 5.81 2.32 -5.03
N LEU A 407 6.27 2.92 -6.10
CA LEU A 407 5.86 2.62 -7.46
C LEU A 407 7.06 2.10 -8.23
N VAL A 408 6.85 1.14 -9.10
CA VAL A 408 7.88 0.58 -9.98
C VAL A 408 7.35 0.67 -11.40
N ILE A 409 8.15 1.23 -12.30
CA ILE A 409 7.84 1.25 -13.73
C ILE A 409 8.65 0.13 -14.39
N THR A 410 7.98 -0.82 -15.02
CA THR A 410 8.61 -1.96 -15.71
C THR A 410 8.92 -1.61 -17.17
N GLU A 411 9.94 -2.25 -17.77
CA GLU A 411 10.25 -2.03 -19.21
C GLU A 411 9.09 -2.43 -20.14
N GLU A 412 8.19 -3.30 -19.69
CA GLU A 412 6.99 -3.67 -20.46
C GLU A 412 5.90 -2.58 -20.43
N GLU A 413 6.00 -1.62 -19.51
CA GLU A 413 5.08 -0.48 -19.34
C GLU A 413 5.58 0.78 -20.04
N LEU A 414 6.82 0.80 -20.49
CA LEU A 414 7.48 1.84 -21.25
C LEU A 414 7.46 1.52 -22.75
#